data_4d52a3ed7ca4269e053f067724816eca
#
_entry.id   4d52a3ed7ca4269e053f067724816eca
#
_cell.length_a   1.000
_cell.length_b   1.000
_cell.length_c   1.000
_cell.angle_alpha   90.00
_cell.angle_beta   90.00
_cell.angle_gamma   90.00
#
_symmetry.space_group_name_H-M   'P 1'
#
loop_
_entity.id
_entity.type
_entity.pdbx_description
1 polymer ?
#
loop_
_entity_poly.entity_id
_entity_poly.type
_entity_poly.pdbx_seq_one_letter_code
_entity_poly.pdbx_strand_id
1 'polypeptide(L)'
;MRFKTDVLIIGGGGAGLRAAIAAADCGVRVMLVSKRKVGVAGATAYPVAEMAGYNAGDINIPGDVRSHYEDIMNAAQGMADPRLAAIVAANAPKTLSKLEEWGVKFEHVEDDYYVFKSCFSNKPRTHVIKGHGEPIIRALKTQIQLRKGNIKIMDNLTVLRLVKKNDRVCGALGYREKELIKI
;
A
#
# COMPACT_ATOMS: atom_id res chain seq x y z
N MET A 1 -22.35 18.21 2.73
CA MET A 1 -21.86 17.82 4.08
C MET A 1 -20.43 18.28 4.32
N ARG A 2 -20.02 18.44 5.62
CA ARG A 2 -18.65 18.84 6.00
C ARG A 2 -18.08 17.88 7.05
N PHE A 3 -16.85 17.43 6.84
CA PHE A 3 -16.12 16.56 7.79
C PHE A 3 -14.80 17.22 8.21
N LYS A 4 -14.25 16.76 9.34
CA LYS A 4 -12.93 17.15 9.83
C LYS A 4 -12.11 15.91 10.19
N THR A 5 -10.84 15.93 9.83
CA THR A 5 -9.86 14.88 10.14
C THR A 5 -8.49 15.51 10.26
N ASP A 6 -7.56 14.81 10.89
CA ASP A 6 -6.16 15.28 10.99
C ASP A 6 -5.37 14.84 9.75
N VAL A 7 -5.66 13.62 9.24
CA VAL A 7 -5.06 13.08 8.01
C VAL A 7 -6.17 12.62 7.06
N LEU A 8 -6.15 13.11 5.84
CA LEU A 8 -7.00 12.66 4.75
C LEU A 8 -6.20 11.77 3.80
N ILE A 9 -6.66 10.55 3.58
CA ILE A 9 -6.07 9.61 2.63
C ILE A 9 -7.02 9.42 1.47
N ILE A 10 -6.55 9.67 0.26
CA ILE A 10 -7.32 9.57 -0.98
C ILE A 10 -6.87 8.33 -1.74
N GLY A 11 -7.73 7.33 -1.78
CA GLY A 11 -7.48 6.05 -2.45
C GLY A 11 -7.53 4.86 -1.50
N GLY A 12 -8.43 3.91 -1.77
CA GLY A 12 -8.70 2.73 -0.95
C GLY A 12 -7.99 1.45 -1.40
N GLY A 13 -6.89 1.55 -2.15
CA GLY A 13 -6.03 0.42 -2.51
C GLY A 13 -5.02 0.08 -1.42
N GLY A 14 -4.13 -0.88 -1.66
CA GLY A 14 -3.12 -1.36 -0.69
C GLY A 14 -2.30 -0.23 -0.07
N ALA A 15 -1.81 0.71 -0.87
CA ALA A 15 -1.03 1.85 -0.39
C ALA A 15 -1.84 2.75 0.56
N GLY A 16 -3.10 3.07 0.20
CA GLY A 16 -3.97 3.91 1.04
C GLY A 16 -4.35 3.21 2.35
N LEU A 17 -4.67 1.92 2.31
CA LEU A 17 -4.92 1.12 3.50
C LEU A 17 -3.70 1.11 4.44
N ARG A 18 -2.50 0.87 3.89
CA ARG A 18 -1.27 0.86 4.69
C ARG A 18 -0.95 2.22 5.31
N ALA A 19 -1.17 3.31 4.54
CA ALA A 19 -0.99 4.68 5.02
C ALA A 19 -1.99 5.01 6.15
N ALA A 20 -3.25 4.57 6.02
CA ALA A 20 -4.26 4.77 7.06
C ALA A 20 -3.90 4.07 8.37
N ILE A 21 -3.38 2.84 8.30
CA ILE A 21 -2.89 2.10 9.45
C ILE A 21 -1.75 2.87 10.13
N ALA A 22 -0.74 3.28 9.35
CA ALA A 22 0.41 4.00 9.88
C ALA A 22 0.03 5.33 10.55
N ALA A 23 -0.86 6.10 9.95
CA ALA A 23 -1.35 7.35 10.53
C ALA A 23 -2.14 7.09 11.82
N ALA A 24 -3.01 6.10 11.84
CA ALA A 24 -3.78 5.75 13.03
C ALA A 24 -2.89 5.26 14.20
N ASP A 25 -1.81 4.55 13.89
CA ASP A 25 -0.82 4.12 14.90
C ASP A 25 -0.08 5.31 15.55
N CYS A 26 -0.07 6.48 14.88
CA CYS A 26 0.39 7.75 15.46
C CYS A 26 -0.68 8.46 16.32
N GLY A 27 -1.84 7.86 16.56
CA GLY A 27 -2.90 8.39 17.42
C GLY A 27 -3.76 9.48 16.79
N VAL A 28 -3.60 9.79 15.49
CA VAL A 28 -4.35 10.85 14.80
C VAL A 28 -5.65 10.32 14.19
N ARG A 29 -6.62 11.22 13.99
CA ARG A 29 -7.87 10.89 13.30
C ARG A 29 -7.64 10.82 11.80
N VAL A 30 -7.99 9.70 11.20
CA VAL A 30 -7.80 9.42 9.78
C VAL A 30 -9.15 9.32 9.07
N MET A 31 -9.25 9.97 7.92
CA MET A 31 -10.33 9.73 6.98
C MET A 31 -9.76 9.12 5.70
N LEU A 32 -10.16 7.90 5.41
CA LEU A 32 -9.81 7.19 4.18
C LEU A 32 -10.99 7.28 3.21
N VAL A 33 -10.79 7.94 2.10
CA VAL A 33 -11.81 8.11 1.06
C VAL A 33 -11.46 7.34 -0.20
N SER A 34 -12.46 6.76 -0.84
CA SER A 34 -12.26 5.95 -2.04
C SER A 34 -13.38 6.16 -3.04
N LYS A 35 -13.02 6.25 -4.33
CA LYS A 35 -13.97 6.36 -5.45
C LYS A 35 -14.88 5.13 -5.57
N ARG A 36 -14.40 3.95 -5.16
CA ARG A 36 -15.15 2.70 -5.07
C ARG A 36 -15.08 2.20 -3.62
N LYS A 37 -15.72 1.06 -3.36
CA LYS A 37 -15.58 0.38 -2.06
C LYS A 37 -14.10 0.09 -1.78
N VAL A 38 -13.66 0.40 -0.56
CA VAL A 38 -12.27 0.21 -0.13
C VAL A 38 -11.87 -1.27 -0.23
N GLY A 39 -10.71 -1.52 -0.81
CA GLY A 39 -10.15 -2.86 -0.99
C GLY A 39 -10.81 -3.70 -2.09
N VAL A 40 -11.64 -3.11 -2.95
CA VAL A 40 -12.28 -3.82 -4.08
C VAL A 40 -11.60 -3.47 -5.41
N ALA A 41 -10.93 -2.31 -5.47
CA ALA A 41 -10.25 -1.83 -6.67
C ALA A 41 -8.82 -1.41 -6.34
N GLY A 42 -8.01 -1.29 -7.38
CA GLY A 42 -6.59 -0.96 -7.27
C GLY A 42 -5.69 -2.15 -7.62
N ALA A 43 -4.44 -1.88 -7.93
CA ALA A 43 -3.49 -2.88 -8.41
C ALA A 43 -3.29 -4.06 -7.44
N THR A 44 -3.30 -3.81 -6.13
CA THR A 44 -3.12 -4.87 -5.12
C THR A 44 -4.30 -5.83 -5.05
N ALA A 45 -5.53 -5.36 -5.26
CA ALA A 45 -6.74 -6.20 -5.21
C ALA A 45 -7.00 -6.95 -6.51
N TYR A 46 -6.40 -6.49 -7.62
CA TYR A 46 -6.69 -7.03 -8.94
C TYR A 46 -5.75 -8.21 -9.25
N PRO A 47 -6.25 -9.35 -9.64
CA PRO A 47 -5.40 -10.44 -10.12
C PRO A 47 -4.88 -10.07 -11.51
N VAL A 48 -3.70 -9.44 -11.57
CA VAL A 48 -3.10 -8.99 -12.85
C VAL A 48 -2.33 -10.12 -13.53
N ALA A 49 -1.95 -11.13 -12.77
CA ALA A 49 -1.21 -12.28 -13.26
C ALA A 49 -1.64 -13.54 -12.50
N GLU A 50 -1.33 -14.70 -13.05
CA GLU A 50 -1.55 -16.00 -12.41
C GLU A 50 -0.84 -16.13 -11.06
N MET A 51 0.24 -15.35 -10.86
CA MET A 51 0.95 -15.27 -9.59
C MET A 51 1.08 -13.82 -9.13
N ALA A 52 0.69 -13.55 -7.89
CA ALA A 52 1.08 -12.30 -7.23
C ALA A 52 2.35 -12.55 -6.42
N GLY A 53 3.32 -11.67 -6.57
CA GLY A 53 4.57 -11.74 -5.86
C GLY A 53 4.86 -10.46 -5.11
N TYR A 54 5.60 -10.61 -4.03
CA TYR A 54 6.13 -9.51 -3.23
C TYR A 54 7.65 -9.46 -3.36
N ASN A 55 8.17 -8.40 -3.92
CA ASN A 55 9.63 -8.25 -4.07
C ASN A 55 10.25 -7.81 -2.76
N ALA A 56 11.13 -8.63 -2.21
CA ALA A 56 11.93 -8.29 -1.05
C ALA A 56 13.38 -8.73 -1.27
N GLY A 57 14.32 -7.89 -0.85
CA GLY A 57 15.71 -8.32 -0.70
C GLY A 57 15.88 -9.07 0.61
N ASP A 58 16.99 -9.78 0.76
CA ASP A 58 17.38 -10.41 2.00
C ASP A 58 18.37 -9.50 2.76
N ILE A 59 18.01 -9.07 3.97
CA ILE A 59 18.86 -8.22 4.81
C ILE A 59 20.10 -8.93 5.34
N ASN A 60 20.09 -10.27 5.34
CA ASN A 60 21.23 -11.08 5.78
C ASN A 60 22.27 -11.26 4.67
N ILE A 61 21.92 -10.95 3.42
CA ILE A 61 22.85 -11.04 2.29
C ILE A 61 23.46 -9.64 2.03
N PRO A 62 24.76 -9.47 2.23
CA PRO A 62 25.42 -8.18 1.98
C PRO A 62 25.15 -7.66 0.57
N GLY A 63 24.71 -6.40 0.48
CA GLY A 63 24.44 -5.74 -0.80
C GLY A 63 23.12 -6.11 -1.46
N ASP A 64 22.29 -6.99 -0.91
CA ASP A 64 21.04 -7.39 -1.56
C ASP A 64 19.98 -6.29 -1.57
N VAL A 65 19.87 -5.53 -0.50
CA VAL A 65 18.99 -4.34 -0.46
C VAL A 65 19.41 -3.30 -1.49
N ARG A 66 20.72 -3.09 -1.68
CA ARG A 66 21.24 -2.21 -2.72
C ARG A 66 20.90 -2.72 -4.12
N SER A 67 21.12 -4.00 -4.36
CA SER A 67 20.76 -4.63 -5.64
C SER A 67 19.25 -4.51 -5.92
N HIS A 68 18.38 -4.61 -4.91
CA HIS A 68 16.94 -4.38 -5.07
C HIS A 68 16.63 -2.92 -5.45
N TYR A 69 17.30 -1.97 -4.82
CA TYR A 69 17.20 -0.55 -5.19
C TYR A 69 17.62 -0.32 -6.66
N GLU A 70 18.74 -0.91 -7.08
CA GLU A 70 19.25 -0.79 -8.46
C GLU A 70 18.24 -1.39 -9.47
N ASP A 71 17.62 -2.53 -9.16
CA ASP A 71 16.56 -3.12 -9.98
C ASP A 71 15.36 -2.17 -10.13
N ILE A 72 14.90 -1.54 -9.03
CA ILE A 72 13.81 -0.57 -9.06
C ILE A 72 14.16 0.61 -9.97
N MET A 73 15.36 1.18 -9.82
CA MET A 73 15.80 2.33 -10.60
C MET A 73 15.93 1.99 -12.08
N ASN A 74 16.49 0.82 -12.40
CA ASN A 74 16.63 0.34 -13.78
C ASN A 74 15.25 0.11 -14.43
N ALA A 75 14.33 -0.54 -13.74
CA ALA A 75 12.97 -0.79 -14.23
C ALA A 75 12.17 0.50 -14.44
N ALA A 76 12.40 1.49 -13.62
CA ALA A 76 11.67 2.76 -13.66
C ALA A 76 12.08 3.69 -14.82
N GLN A 77 13.18 3.43 -15.51
CA GLN A 77 13.61 4.20 -16.68
C GLN A 77 13.63 5.73 -16.47
N GLY A 78 14.09 6.16 -15.28
CA GLY A 78 14.15 7.57 -14.89
C GLY A 78 12.87 8.14 -14.25
N MET A 79 11.80 7.36 -14.11
CA MET A 79 10.52 7.82 -13.54
C MET A 79 10.41 7.67 -12.02
N ALA A 80 11.29 6.89 -11.37
CA ALA A 80 11.26 6.70 -9.93
C ALA A 80 11.95 7.86 -9.19
N ASP A 81 11.39 8.26 -8.04
CA ASP A 81 12.10 9.08 -7.06
C ASP A 81 13.13 8.18 -6.33
N PRO A 82 14.44 8.48 -6.41
CA PRO A 82 15.48 7.63 -5.81
C PRO A 82 15.33 7.46 -4.29
N ARG A 83 14.81 8.48 -3.58
CA ARG A 83 14.60 8.41 -2.13
C ARG A 83 13.48 7.45 -1.80
N LEU A 84 12.38 7.46 -2.57
CA LEU A 84 11.27 6.52 -2.38
C LEU A 84 11.70 5.10 -2.75
N ALA A 85 12.46 4.91 -3.82
CA ALA A 85 13.01 3.61 -4.20
C ALA A 85 13.91 3.02 -3.09
N ALA A 86 14.77 3.85 -2.49
CA ALA A 86 15.63 3.43 -1.38
C ALA A 86 14.81 3.02 -0.14
N ILE A 87 13.76 3.79 0.20
CA ILE A 87 12.84 3.46 1.30
C ILE A 87 12.13 2.12 1.04
N VAL A 88 11.66 1.88 -0.17
CA VAL A 88 10.99 0.64 -0.55
C VAL A 88 11.96 -0.53 -0.43
N ALA A 89 13.14 -0.47 -1.03
CA ALA A 89 14.13 -1.54 -0.99
C ALA A 89 14.55 -1.89 0.45
N ALA A 90 14.80 -0.88 1.28
CA ALA A 90 15.25 -1.07 2.66
C ALA A 90 14.17 -1.65 3.59
N ASN A 91 12.89 -1.36 3.32
CA ASN A 91 11.79 -1.78 4.19
C ASN A 91 11.06 -3.03 3.67
N ALA A 92 11.29 -3.46 2.44
CA ALA A 92 10.60 -4.60 1.85
C ALA A 92 10.75 -5.90 2.68
N PRO A 93 11.92 -6.30 3.19
CA PRO A 93 12.07 -7.50 4.01
C PRO A 93 11.20 -7.45 5.29
N LYS A 94 11.26 -6.33 6.02
CA LYS A 94 10.47 -6.14 7.23
C LYS A 94 8.95 -6.13 6.95
N THR A 95 8.57 -5.61 5.78
CA THR A 95 7.15 -5.59 5.38
C THR A 95 6.65 -6.97 5.01
N LEU A 96 7.50 -7.84 4.45
CA LEU A 96 7.18 -9.25 4.20
C LEU A 96 6.83 -9.94 5.52
N SER A 97 7.72 -9.90 6.49
CA SER A 97 7.48 -10.48 7.84
C SER A 97 6.21 -9.91 8.47
N LYS A 98 5.97 -8.60 8.31
CA LYS A 98 4.76 -7.96 8.83
C LYS A 98 3.48 -8.46 8.16
N LEU A 99 3.52 -8.75 6.87
CA LEU A 99 2.39 -9.35 6.16
C LEU A 99 2.10 -10.76 6.66
N GLU A 100 3.12 -11.55 6.97
CA GLU A 100 2.95 -12.88 7.58
C GLU A 100 2.34 -12.81 8.97
N GLU A 101 2.82 -11.90 9.82
CA GLU A 101 2.19 -11.62 11.13
C GLU A 101 0.70 -11.26 10.98
N TRP A 102 0.31 -10.63 9.88
CA TRP A 102 -1.08 -10.28 9.59
C TRP A 102 -1.85 -11.39 8.86
N GLY A 103 -1.24 -12.57 8.72
CA GLY A 103 -1.87 -13.78 8.19
C GLY A 103 -1.81 -13.93 6.67
N VAL A 104 -0.98 -13.16 5.98
CA VAL A 104 -0.67 -13.42 4.57
C VAL A 104 0.25 -14.63 4.50
N LYS A 105 -0.10 -15.60 3.66
CA LYS A 105 0.70 -16.81 3.46
C LYS A 105 1.49 -16.70 2.17
N PHE A 106 2.79 -16.96 2.26
CA PHE A 106 3.68 -17.11 1.11
C PHE A 106 3.86 -18.58 0.77
N GLU A 107 4.21 -18.87 -0.47
CA GLU A 107 4.56 -20.21 -0.92
C GLU A 107 5.95 -20.59 -0.42
N HIS A 108 6.14 -21.85 -0.08
CA HIS A 108 7.42 -22.42 0.34
C HIS A 108 7.73 -23.66 -0.49
N VAL A 109 9.01 -23.92 -0.66
CA VAL A 109 9.58 -25.18 -1.13
C VAL A 109 10.47 -25.68 0.00
N GLU A 110 10.09 -26.81 0.60
CA GLU A 110 10.67 -27.29 1.87
C GLU A 110 10.52 -26.20 2.95
N ASP A 111 11.60 -25.76 3.59
CA ASP A 111 11.60 -24.76 4.64
C ASP A 111 11.84 -23.32 4.14
N ASP A 112 12.17 -23.15 2.84
CA ASP A 112 12.50 -21.86 2.25
C ASP A 112 11.31 -21.25 1.50
N TYR A 113 11.29 -19.91 1.40
CA TYR A 113 10.33 -19.23 0.54
C TYR A 113 10.49 -19.64 -0.92
N TYR A 114 9.38 -19.94 -1.58
CA TYR A 114 9.38 -20.03 -3.03
C TYR A 114 9.53 -18.63 -3.64
N VAL A 115 10.71 -18.37 -4.19
CA VAL A 115 11.04 -17.10 -4.85
C VAL A 115 11.38 -17.33 -6.32
N PHE A 116 11.00 -16.40 -7.18
CA PHE A 116 11.36 -16.43 -8.59
C PHE A 116 11.95 -15.12 -9.06
N LYS A 117 12.60 -15.15 -10.21
CA LYS A 117 13.15 -13.97 -10.88
C LYS A 117 12.06 -13.35 -11.74
N SER A 118 11.58 -12.16 -11.36
CA SER A 118 10.66 -11.37 -12.19
C SER A 118 11.38 -10.70 -13.37
N CYS A 119 10.61 -10.18 -14.33
CA CYS A 119 11.13 -9.53 -15.54
C CYS A 119 12.09 -8.36 -15.26
N PHE A 120 11.92 -7.71 -14.11
CA PHE A 120 12.65 -6.49 -13.73
C PHE A 120 13.69 -6.70 -12.65
N SER A 121 13.95 -7.94 -12.25
CA SER A 121 14.94 -8.27 -11.23
C SER A 121 16.17 -8.92 -11.85
N ASN A 122 17.37 -8.57 -11.37
CA ASN A 122 18.61 -9.21 -11.79
C ASN A 122 18.79 -10.60 -11.15
N LYS A 123 18.11 -10.88 -10.02
CA LYS A 123 18.11 -12.16 -9.32
C LYS A 123 16.73 -12.51 -8.74
N PRO A 124 16.49 -13.77 -8.33
CA PRO A 124 15.23 -14.15 -7.65
C PRO A 124 15.03 -13.33 -6.37
N ARG A 125 13.88 -12.68 -6.24
CA ARG A 125 13.45 -11.94 -5.05
C ARG A 125 11.95 -11.78 -4.92
N THR A 126 11.20 -12.35 -5.86
CA THR A 126 9.75 -12.27 -5.86
C THR A 126 9.18 -13.44 -5.07
N HIS A 127 8.72 -13.17 -3.86
CA HIS A 127 8.09 -14.13 -2.97
C HIS A 127 6.64 -14.34 -3.41
N VAL A 128 6.26 -15.56 -3.69
CA VAL A 128 4.93 -15.90 -4.20
C VAL A 128 3.90 -15.90 -3.07
N ILE A 129 2.77 -15.24 -3.29
CA ILE A 129 1.69 -15.13 -2.31
C ILE A 129 0.58 -16.13 -2.66
N LYS A 130 0.19 -16.99 -1.71
CA LYS A 130 -0.98 -17.86 -1.84
C LYS A 130 -2.25 -17.05 -1.98
N GLY A 131 -2.93 -17.14 -3.14
CA GLY A 131 -4.17 -16.40 -3.39
C GLY A 131 -4.00 -14.99 -3.92
N HIS A 132 -2.87 -14.69 -4.55
CA HIS A 132 -2.57 -13.42 -5.23
C HIS A 132 -2.56 -12.20 -4.29
N GLY A 133 -3.15 -11.09 -4.72
CA GLY A 133 -3.18 -9.85 -3.92
C GLY A 133 -4.33 -9.77 -2.91
N GLU A 134 -5.34 -10.64 -3.01
CA GLU A 134 -6.51 -10.61 -2.11
C GLU A 134 -6.14 -10.83 -0.63
N PRO A 135 -5.25 -11.76 -0.26
CA PRO A 135 -4.83 -11.94 1.13
C PRO A 135 -4.20 -10.68 1.73
N ILE A 136 -3.42 -9.91 0.94
CA ILE A 136 -2.86 -8.63 1.40
C ILE A 136 -3.99 -7.64 1.71
N ILE A 137 -4.96 -7.50 0.82
CA ILE A 137 -6.10 -6.60 1.02
C ILE A 137 -6.91 -7.03 2.23
N ARG A 138 -7.15 -8.32 2.42
CA ARG A 138 -7.86 -8.85 3.58
C ARG A 138 -7.13 -8.56 4.88
N ALA A 139 -5.82 -8.81 4.93
CA ALA A 139 -4.97 -8.48 6.07
C ALA A 139 -5.02 -6.99 6.41
N LEU A 140 -4.84 -6.12 5.42
CA LEU A 140 -4.92 -4.67 5.60
C LEU A 140 -6.30 -4.22 6.09
N LYS A 141 -7.39 -4.77 5.56
CA LYS A 141 -8.76 -4.47 6.04
C LYS A 141 -8.99 -4.90 7.49
N THR A 142 -8.45 -6.05 7.89
CA THR A 142 -8.48 -6.50 9.29
C THR A 142 -7.75 -5.48 10.18
N GLN A 143 -6.57 -5.01 9.78
CA GLN A 143 -5.82 -4.00 10.52
C GLN A 143 -6.55 -2.65 10.60
N ILE A 144 -7.26 -2.24 9.55
CA ILE A 144 -8.15 -1.07 9.57
C ILE A 144 -9.28 -1.26 10.59
N GLN A 145 -9.90 -2.43 10.60
CA GLN A 145 -11.02 -2.72 11.52
C GLN A 145 -10.58 -2.68 12.99
N LEU A 146 -9.39 -3.16 13.30
CA LEU A 146 -8.81 -3.06 14.65
C LEU A 146 -8.60 -1.60 15.10
N ARG A 147 -8.47 -0.65 14.15
CA ARG A 147 -8.27 0.79 14.39
C ARG A 147 -9.49 1.64 14.05
N LYS A 148 -10.68 1.04 14.03
CA LYS A 148 -11.95 1.72 13.66
C LYS A 148 -12.27 2.98 14.51
N GLY A 149 -11.72 3.08 15.70
CA GLY A 149 -11.85 4.28 16.55
C GLY A 149 -11.14 5.51 15.96
N ASN A 150 -10.03 5.30 15.25
CA ASN A 150 -9.22 6.36 14.66
C ASN A 150 -9.41 6.50 13.15
N ILE A 151 -9.90 5.46 12.47
CA ILE A 151 -10.05 5.45 11.00
C ILE A 151 -11.51 5.47 10.62
N LYS A 152 -11.91 6.52 9.93
CA LYS A 152 -13.22 6.63 9.27
C LYS A 152 -13.08 6.36 7.78
N ILE A 153 -13.85 5.41 7.26
CA ILE A 153 -13.90 5.12 5.81
C ILE A 153 -15.08 5.84 5.18
N MET A 154 -14.86 6.37 3.99
CA MET A 154 -15.92 6.91 3.15
C MET A 154 -15.77 6.35 1.73
N ASP A 155 -16.56 5.35 1.44
CA ASP A 155 -16.67 4.72 0.13
C ASP A 155 -17.48 5.58 -0.86
N ASN A 156 -17.31 5.32 -2.15
CA ASN A 156 -18.06 5.94 -3.25
C ASN A 156 -17.93 7.48 -3.28
N LEU A 157 -16.81 8.01 -2.80
CA LEU A 157 -16.50 9.43 -2.85
C LEU A 157 -15.41 9.69 -3.88
N THR A 158 -15.73 10.46 -4.91
CA THR A 158 -14.76 10.95 -5.89
C THR A 158 -14.23 12.29 -5.43
N VAL A 159 -12.94 12.36 -5.13
CA VAL A 159 -12.28 13.64 -4.82
C VAL A 159 -12.06 14.40 -6.13
N LEU A 160 -12.54 15.64 -6.17
CA LEU A 160 -12.49 16.50 -7.35
C LEU A 160 -11.29 17.44 -7.33
N ARG A 161 -10.98 17.98 -6.15
CA ARG A 161 -9.81 18.88 -5.98
C ARG A 161 -9.38 18.97 -4.52
N LEU A 162 -8.10 19.33 -4.33
CA LEU A 162 -7.56 19.73 -3.04
C LEU A 162 -7.85 21.20 -2.79
N VAL A 163 -8.11 21.57 -1.54
CA VAL A 163 -8.28 22.96 -1.10
C VAL A 163 -6.99 23.41 -0.48
N LYS A 164 -6.44 24.52 -1.00
CA LYS A 164 -5.25 25.16 -0.47
C LYS A 164 -5.58 26.49 0.21
N LYS A 165 -4.86 26.80 1.28
CA LYS A 165 -4.82 28.10 1.93
C LYS A 165 -3.37 28.39 2.31
N ASN A 166 -2.84 29.56 1.92
CA ASN A 166 -1.44 29.95 2.15
C ASN A 166 -0.46 28.83 1.72
N ASP A 167 -0.64 28.33 0.52
CA ASP A 167 0.15 27.27 -0.13
C ASP A 167 0.16 25.89 0.59
N ARG A 168 -0.64 25.73 1.64
CA ARG A 168 -0.82 24.47 2.36
C ARG A 168 -2.15 23.83 1.99
N VAL A 169 -2.15 22.50 1.78
CA VAL A 169 -3.39 21.73 1.64
C VAL A 169 -4.09 21.74 3.00
N CYS A 170 -5.34 22.20 3.02
CA CYS A 170 -6.16 22.29 4.22
C CYS A 170 -7.50 21.52 4.10
N GLY A 171 -7.68 20.80 3.00
CA GLY A 171 -8.88 20.00 2.80
C GLY A 171 -9.02 19.50 1.38
N ALA A 172 -10.17 18.89 1.10
CA ALA A 172 -10.56 18.44 -0.23
C ALA A 172 -12.05 18.67 -0.49
N LEU A 173 -12.40 18.77 -1.76
CA LEU A 173 -13.76 18.72 -2.24
C LEU A 173 -13.98 17.42 -2.97
N GLY A 174 -15.04 16.71 -2.65
CA GLY A 174 -15.43 15.50 -3.31
C GLY A 174 -16.94 15.47 -3.62
N TYR A 175 -17.33 14.47 -4.38
CA TYR A 175 -18.70 14.25 -4.80
C TYR A 175 -19.11 12.81 -4.47
N ARG A 176 -20.24 12.67 -3.80
CA ARG A 176 -20.84 11.39 -3.41
C ARG A 176 -22.35 11.49 -3.46
N GLU A 177 -23.01 10.52 -4.09
CA GLU A 177 -24.49 10.39 -4.06
C GLU A 177 -25.23 11.71 -4.40
N LYS A 178 -24.76 12.41 -5.44
CA LYS A 178 -25.28 13.71 -5.90
C LYS A 178 -25.02 14.89 -4.94
N GLU A 179 -24.23 14.70 -3.89
CA GLU A 179 -23.87 15.74 -2.94
C GLU A 179 -22.40 16.16 -3.02
N LEU A 180 -22.15 17.43 -2.76
CA LEU A 180 -20.80 17.97 -2.59
C LEU A 180 -20.34 17.76 -1.14
N ILE A 181 -19.21 17.07 -0.99
CA ILE A 181 -18.58 16.77 0.30
C ILE A 181 -17.34 17.64 0.48
N LYS A 182 -17.25 18.31 1.62
CA LYS A 182 -16.05 19.07 2.05
C LYS A 182 -15.38 18.30 3.20
N ILE A 183 -14.07 18.10 3.07
CA ILE A 183 -13.24 17.46 4.10
C ILE A 183 -12.13 18.40 4.47
#